data_930b16c5389eef6e42c10051cc5c5725
#
_entry.id   930b16c5389eef6e42c10051cc5c5725
#
_cell.length_a   1.000
_cell.length_b   1.000
_cell.length_c   1.000
_cell.angle_alpha   90.00
_cell.angle_beta   90.00
_cell.angle_gamma   90.00
#
_symmetry.space_group_name_H-M   'P 1'
#
loop_
_entity.id
_entity.type
_entity.pdbx_description
1 polymer ?
#
loop_
_entity_poly.entity_id
_entity_poly.type
_entity_poly.pdbx_seq_one_letter_code
_entity_poly.pdbx_strand_id
1 'polypeptide(L)'
;MRKWIAMLLAMMMTFSCAFAEDLVFTGEVEEAGMTDEEIIEFMYGRYEASSLPNLVLPEGKKDVTVLTHYDLGPAKELYKELFGGEVIQIICGVQEYASKLQNLIGAGTVPDLVVSESTTDPCFVTLANAGLVQPIDAYIDYNEPELLDLKSVYEAGLWNGQHYLAPYDNKPVYYMIYNSKLFEEYGYETPWELWEKGEWTWDAFRELAAELNITDENGDYICYGTGAPGYGSLTGSTGVDYVALKDGFFENNLTHPDVVRAENYLNDMLFKDDIIKIKAQGGWRNYWNRGMVAMQIIDSWMLKGSAEVSQAIQEGTLGIVPLPQDPQKVQPGVNVTYAQSGGFCLVQGAQNPEAAAAFIRTIAYSHRYPEVGETYEDMLAEWHEDGWSNDLLYQYQVARDVENMVTSFGYGFMSTHRVWVFLAIQNNWTTFVESIRPLAEESLRELMGETTLAE
;
A
#
# COMPACT_ATOMS: atom_id res chain seq x y z
N MET A 1 -13.45 -5.50 -21.89
CA MET A 1 -13.12 -6.93 -21.71
C MET A 1 -12.61 -7.62 -22.98
N ARG A 2 -13.39 -7.80 -24.06
CA ARG A 2 -12.93 -8.52 -25.27
C ARG A 2 -11.62 -8.04 -25.92
N LYS A 3 -11.25 -6.78 -25.85
CA LYS A 3 -10.03 -6.24 -26.48
C LYS A 3 -8.78 -6.39 -25.61
N TRP A 4 -8.90 -6.41 -24.29
CA TRP A 4 -7.78 -6.51 -23.35
C TRP A 4 -7.39 -7.96 -23.05
N ILE A 5 -8.35 -8.87 -22.94
CA ILE A 5 -8.07 -10.33 -22.93
C ILE A 5 -7.38 -10.73 -24.22
N ALA A 6 -7.78 -10.16 -25.37
CA ALA A 6 -7.08 -10.37 -26.64
C ALA A 6 -5.68 -9.74 -26.68
N MET A 7 -5.41 -8.69 -25.90
CA MET A 7 -4.09 -8.03 -25.83
C MET A 7 -3.14 -8.74 -24.86
N LEU A 8 -3.63 -9.24 -23.71
CA LEU A 8 -2.89 -10.13 -22.82
C LEU A 8 -2.59 -11.49 -23.50
N LEU A 9 -3.55 -12.10 -24.16
CA LEU A 9 -3.33 -13.29 -25.00
C LEU A 9 -2.39 -13.02 -26.19
N ALA A 10 -2.39 -11.82 -26.77
CA ALA A 10 -1.47 -11.45 -27.82
C ALA A 10 -0.03 -11.22 -27.31
N MET A 11 0.17 -10.76 -26.07
CA MET A 11 1.51 -10.68 -25.46
C MET A 11 2.07 -12.06 -25.10
N MET A 12 1.23 -13.02 -24.67
CA MET A 12 1.66 -14.41 -24.43
C MET A 12 1.89 -15.19 -25.73
N MET A 13 1.22 -14.84 -26.86
CA MET A 13 1.37 -15.53 -28.16
C MET A 13 2.58 -15.12 -28.98
N THR A 14 3.38 -14.14 -28.59
CA THR A 14 4.63 -13.81 -29.30
C THR A 14 5.78 -14.79 -29.04
N PHE A 15 5.60 -15.79 -28.19
CA PHE A 15 6.62 -16.82 -27.91
C PHE A 15 6.30 -18.22 -28.47
N SER A 16 5.19 -18.44 -29.17
CA SER A 16 4.96 -19.75 -29.80
C SER A 16 4.20 -19.60 -31.12
N CYS A 17 4.97 -19.46 -32.18
CA CYS A 17 4.47 -19.59 -33.56
C CYS A 17 4.49 -21.06 -33.99
N ALA A 18 3.33 -21.75 -33.95
CA ALA A 18 2.98 -22.82 -34.90
C ALA A 18 1.50 -23.25 -34.75
N PHE A 19 0.77 -23.15 -35.87
CA PHE A 19 -0.56 -23.70 -36.16
C PHE A 19 -1.77 -22.96 -35.56
N ALA A 20 -2.36 -22.10 -36.38
CA ALA A 20 -3.73 -21.64 -36.27
C ALA A 20 -4.60 -22.38 -37.31
N GLU A 21 -5.57 -23.16 -36.86
CA GLU A 21 -6.75 -23.52 -37.64
C GLU A 21 -7.93 -22.65 -37.18
N ASP A 22 -8.70 -22.16 -38.16
CA ASP A 22 -9.84 -21.25 -37.96
C ASP A 22 -10.93 -21.86 -37.07
N LEU A 23 -11.08 -21.38 -35.83
CA LEU A 23 -12.24 -21.64 -35.00
C LEU A 23 -13.24 -20.48 -35.14
N VAL A 24 -14.30 -20.73 -35.91
CA VAL A 24 -15.48 -19.85 -35.96
C VAL A 24 -16.30 -20.06 -34.70
N PHE A 25 -16.23 -19.10 -33.78
CA PHE A 25 -17.08 -19.09 -32.58
C PHE A 25 -18.46 -18.50 -32.93
N THR A 26 -19.49 -19.35 -32.98
CA THR A 26 -20.90 -18.97 -32.97
C THR A 26 -21.54 -19.46 -31.68
N GLY A 27 -21.56 -18.62 -30.66
CA GLY A 27 -22.26 -18.86 -29.39
C GLY A 27 -22.32 -17.54 -28.61
N GLU A 28 -23.47 -17.25 -28.04
CA GLU A 28 -23.61 -16.22 -26.99
C GLU A 28 -22.66 -16.63 -25.88
N VAL A 29 -21.56 -15.90 -25.69
CA VAL A 29 -20.65 -16.10 -24.57
C VAL A 29 -21.30 -15.39 -23.39
N GLU A 30 -21.87 -16.15 -22.46
CA GLU A 30 -21.99 -15.68 -21.07
C GLU A 30 -20.61 -15.14 -20.69
N GLU A 31 -20.55 -13.94 -20.11
CA GLU A 31 -19.31 -13.38 -19.59
C GLU A 31 -18.85 -14.26 -18.41
N ALA A 32 -18.16 -15.33 -18.70
CA ALA A 32 -17.49 -16.12 -17.67
C ALA A 32 -16.33 -15.25 -17.15
N GLY A 33 -16.35 -14.95 -15.84
CA GLY A 33 -15.23 -14.31 -15.14
C GLY A 33 -13.95 -15.15 -15.25
N MET A 34 -12.84 -14.65 -14.69
CA MET A 34 -11.57 -15.39 -14.68
C MET A 34 -11.73 -16.76 -13.99
N THR A 35 -11.14 -17.79 -14.56
CA THR A 35 -11.05 -19.12 -13.96
C THR A 35 -10.01 -19.13 -12.83
N ASP A 36 -10.04 -20.16 -11.97
CA ASP A 36 -9.06 -20.35 -10.89
C ASP A 36 -7.62 -20.46 -11.43
N GLU A 37 -7.43 -21.16 -12.54
CA GLU A 37 -6.11 -21.29 -13.20
C GLU A 37 -5.61 -19.93 -13.69
N GLU A 38 -6.47 -19.13 -14.32
CA GLU A 38 -6.10 -17.81 -14.83
C GLU A 38 -5.76 -16.83 -13.70
N ILE A 39 -6.50 -16.84 -12.60
CA ILE A 39 -6.21 -15.95 -11.48
C ILE A 39 -4.94 -16.37 -10.73
N ILE A 40 -4.69 -17.67 -10.54
CA ILE A 40 -3.45 -18.18 -9.96
C ILE A 40 -2.26 -17.77 -10.81
N GLU A 41 -2.31 -17.98 -12.13
CA GLU A 41 -1.24 -17.56 -13.04
C GLU A 41 -1.02 -16.03 -12.98
N PHE A 42 -2.08 -15.25 -12.95
CA PHE A 42 -2.00 -13.79 -12.86
C PHE A 42 -1.39 -13.31 -11.54
N MET A 43 -1.76 -13.93 -10.42
CA MET A 43 -1.27 -13.53 -9.10
C MET A 43 0.16 -14.02 -8.84
N TYR A 44 0.46 -15.25 -9.20
CA TYR A 44 1.64 -15.96 -8.71
C TYR A 44 2.58 -16.48 -9.80
N GLY A 45 2.15 -16.55 -11.06
CA GLY A 45 2.92 -17.14 -12.17
C GLY A 45 4.26 -16.47 -12.46
N ARG A 46 4.47 -15.24 -11.96
CA ARG A 46 5.73 -14.51 -12.09
C ARG A 46 6.82 -14.93 -11.09
N TYR A 47 6.48 -15.67 -10.03
CA TYR A 47 7.44 -16.01 -8.98
C TYR A 47 8.16 -17.31 -9.29
N GLU A 48 9.49 -17.25 -9.33
CA GLU A 48 10.35 -18.41 -9.42
C GLU A 48 10.41 -19.15 -8.06
N ALA A 49 10.83 -20.43 -8.06
CA ALA A 49 10.92 -21.21 -6.83
C ALA A 49 11.91 -20.59 -5.83
N SER A 50 11.42 -20.31 -4.61
CA SER A 50 12.24 -19.73 -3.55
C SER A 50 13.24 -20.74 -2.96
N SER A 51 14.43 -20.24 -2.65
CA SER A 51 15.46 -20.99 -1.92
C SER A 51 15.22 -21.03 -0.40
N LEU A 52 14.30 -20.21 0.12
CA LEU A 52 14.09 -20.00 1.56
C LEU A 52 13.83 -21.29 2.35
N PRO A 53 12.99 -22.25 1.88
CA PRO A 53 12.77 -23.51 2.61
C PRO A 53 14.03 -24.39 2.78
N ASN A 54 15.07 -24.12 1.97
CA ASN A 54 16.35 -24.85 2.02
C ASN A 54 17.43 -24.10 2.80
N LEU A 55 17.14 -22.90 3.30
CA LEU A 55 18.10 -22.10 4.07
C LEU A 55 18.36 -22.74 5.43
N VAL A 56 19.63 -22.86 5.80
CA VAL A 56 20.04 -23.43 7.09
C VAL A 56 20.61 -22.34 7.98
N LEU A 57 19.93 -22.08 9.09
CA LEU A 57 20.42 -21.16 10.10
C LEU A 57 21.39 -21.82 11.08
N PRO A 58 22.36 -21.06 11.64
CA PRO A 58 23.29 -21.59 12.62
C PRO A 58 22.56 -22.14 13.86
N GLU A 59 23.04 -23.29 14.39
CA GLU A 59 22.46 -23.89 15.58
C GLU A 59 22.60 -22.94 16.80
N GLY A 60 21.52 -22.81 17.59
CA GLY A 60 21.46 -21.93 18.76
C GLY A 60 21.35 -20.43 18.45
N LYS A 61 21.17 -20.05 17.16
CA LYS A 61 21.01 -18.68 16.71
C LYS A 61 19.82 -18.53 15.76
N LYS A 62 18.67 -19.10 16.14
CA LYS A 62 17.48 -19.14 15.32
C LYS A 62 16.36 -18.24 15.81
N ASP A 63 16.40 -17.84 17.10
CA ASP A 63 15.37 -16.96 17.66
C ASP A 63 15.58 -15.53 17.20
N VAL A 64 14.47 -14.82 16.96
CA VAL A 64 14.47 -13.43 16.53
C VAL A 64 13.61 -12.59 17.48
N THR A 65 14.16 -11.51 18.00
CA THR A 65 13.40 -10.55 18.82
C THR A 65 13.05 -9.32 17.99
N VAL A 66 11.76 -8.99 17.90
CA VAL A 66 11.23 -7.91 17.05
C VAL A 66 10.47 -6.88 17.87
N LEU A 67 10.86 -5.62 17.78
CA LEU A 67 10.09 -4.49 18.30
C LEU A 67 9.14 -3.96 17.22
N THR A 68 7.83 -3.99 17.50
CA THR A 68 6.77 -3.63 16.51
C THR A 68 5.56 -2.99 17.20
N HIS A 69 4.61 -2.45 16.43
CA HIS A 69 3.35 -1.91 16.96
C HIS A 69 2.12 -2.73 16.55
N TYR A 70 2.31 -3.78 15.76
CA TYR A 70 1.26 -4.69 15.32
C TYR A 70 1.68 -6.14 15.51
N ASP A 71 0.72 -7.06 15.45
CA ASP A 71 1.00 -8.49 15.48
C ASP A 71 1.56 -8.95 14.13
N LEU A 72 2.64 -9.71 14.18
CA LEU A 72 3.31 -10.27 13.01
C LEU A 72 2.58 -11.49 12.41
N GLY A 73 1.48 -11.87 13.05
CA GLY A 73 0.54 -12.86 12.53
C GLY A 73 1.15 -14.24 12.22
N PRO A 74 0.64 -14.90 11.15
CA PRO A 74 1.07 -16.25 10.78
C PRO A 74 2.55 -16.40 10.41
N ALA A 75 3.20 -15.31 9.98
CA ALA A 75 4.62 -15.35 9.61
C ALA A 75 5.54 -15.86 10.74
N LYS A 76 5.13 -15.71 12.01
CA LYS A 76 5.86 -16.26 13.17
C LYS A 76 5.80 -17.80 13.18
N GLU A 77 4.63 -18.35 12.89
CA GLU A 77 4.43 -19.81 12.86
C GLU A 77 5.16 -20.42 11.67
N LEU A 78 5.07 -19.80 10.50
CA LEU A 78 5.80 -20.22 9.31
C LEU A 78 7.33 -20.17 9.54
N TYR A 79 7.83 -19.12 10.18
CA TYR A 79 9.26 -19.04 10.54
C TYR A 79 9.69 -20.18 11.46
N LYS A 80 8.87 -20.51 12.46
CA LYS A 80 9.11 -21.61 13.38
C LYS A 80 9.10 -22.95 12.65
N GLU A 81 8.19 -23.14 11.71
CA GLU A 81 8.11 -24.36 10.89
C GLU A 81 9.36 -24.52 10.01
N LEU A 82 9.75 -23.46 9.30
CA LEU A 82 10.91 -23.49 8.39
C LEU A 82 12.24 -23.67 9.12
N PHE A 83 12.43 -23.01 10.25
CA PHE A 83 13.76 -22.89 10.88
C PHE A 83 13.83 -23.48 12.29
N GLY A 84 12.70 -23.74 12.96
CA GLY A 84 12.64 -24.22 14.34
C GLY A 84 13.07 -23.16 15.37
N GLY A 85 13.11 -21.88 15.00
CA GLY A 85 13.35 -20.75 15.89
C GLY A 85 12.05 -20.08 16.35
N GLU A 86 12.11 -19.31 17.45
CA GLU A 86 10.96 -18.54 17.95
C GLU A 86 11.09 -17.06 17.55
N VAL A 87 9.95 -16.44 17.16
CA VAL A 87 9.88 -14.98 16.95
C VAL A 87 9.30 -14.33 18.22
N ILE A 88 10.17 -13.69 18.98
CA ILE A 88 9.82 -13.02 20.25
C ILE A 88 9.40 -11.58 19.92
N GLN A 89 8.12 -11.33 19.95
CA GLN A 89 7.55 -10.04 19.61
C GLN A 89 7.39 -9.15 20.83
N ILE A 90 7.91 -7.92 20.75
CA ILE A 90 7.72 -6.83 21.73
C ILE A 90 6.81 -5.79 21.09
N ILE A 91 5.56 -5.69 21.57
CA ILE A 91 4.58 -4.73 21.05
C ILE A 91 4.59 -3.47 21.89
N CYS A 92 4.63 -2.29 21.26
CA CYS A 92 4.43 -1.00 21.90
C CYS A 92 3.66 -0.04 20.97
N GLY A 93 3.13 1.05 21.52
CA GLY A 93 2.46 2.08 20.72
C GLY A 93 3.45 2.82 19.79
N VAL A 94 2.98 3.28 18.65
CA VAL A 94 3.79 4.00 17.65
C VAL A 94 4.54 5.18 18.28
N GLN A 95 3.92 5.89 19.22
CA GLN A 95 4.52 7.04 19.92
C GLN A 95 5.60 6.65 20.94
N GLU A 96 5.73 5.35 21.26
CA GLU A 96 6.64 4.86 22.30
C GLU A 96 7.93 4.25 21.74
N TYR A 97 8.04 4.13 20.41
CA TYR A 97 9.12 3.41 19.74
C TYR A 97 10.52 3.86 20.19
N ALA A 98 10.81 5.15 20.07
CA ALA A 98 12.12 5.70 20.36
C ALA A 98 12.55 5.40 21.81
N SER A 99 11.67 5.69 22.77
CA SER A 99 11.95 5.49 24.19
C SER A 99 12.05 4.00 24.52
N LYS A 100 11.20 3.15 23.92
CA LYS A 100 11.21 1.70 24.14
C LYS A 100 12.51 1.08 23.63
N LEU A 101 12.92 1.43 22.40
CA LEU A 101 14.16 0.93 21.79
C LEU A 101 15.38 1.34 22.64
N GLN A 102 15.49 2.62 23.02
CA GLN A 102 16.57 3.11 23.87
C GLN A 102 16.63 2.40 25.24
N ASN A 103 15.47 2.16 25.85
CA ASN A 103 15.40 1.44 27.13
C ASN A 103 15.85 -0.02 26.99
N LEU A 104 15.45 -0.71 25.92
CA LEU A 104 15.88 -2.09 25.66
C LEU A 104 17.40 -2.17 25.42
N ILE A 105 17.95 -1.27 24.63
CA ILE A 105 19.41 -1.18 24.39
C ILE A 105 20.14 -0.88 25.72
N GLY A 106 19.66 0.11 26.48
CA GLY A 106 20.24 0.48 27.76
C GLY A 106 20.19 -0.63 28.81
N ALA A 107 19.18 -1.49 28.76
CA ALA A 107 19.05 -2.68 29.62
C ALA A 107 19.88 -3.88 29.15
N GLY A 108 20.55 -3.80 28.02
CA GLY A 108 21.29 -4.92 27.41
C GLY A 108 20.39 -6.02 26.81
N THR A 109 19.11 -5.73 26.59
CA THR A 109 18.13 -6.63 25.93
C THR A 109 17.82 -6.13 24.53
N VAL A 110 18.86 -6.06 23.69
CA VAL A 110 18.79 -5.51 22.34
C VAL A 110 17.88 -6.38 21.47
N PRO A 111 16.80 -5.84 20.87
CA PRO A 111 16.05 -6.59 19.88
C PRO A 111 16.87 -6.77 18.60
N ASP A 112 16.57 -7.81 17.80
CA ASP A 112 17.25 -7.99 16.51
C ASP A 112 16.70 -7.03 15.46
N LEU A 113 15.38 -6.85 15.45
CA LEU A 113 14.68 -6.01 14.47
C LEU A 113 13.82 -4.94 15.16
N VAL A 114 13.70 -3.80 14.51
CA VAL A 114 12.73 -2.75 14.82
C VAL A 114 12.00 -2.36 13.52
N VAL A 115 10.68 -2.22 13.58
CA VAL A 115 9.90 -1.78 12.43
C VAL A 115 10.14 -0.30 12.13
N SER A 116 10.21 0.06 10.87
CA SER A 116 10.21 1.44 10.38
C SER A 116 9.27 1.55 9.18
N GLU A 117 8.25 2.36 9.30
CA GLU A 117 7.23 2.60 8.28
C GLU A 117 7.03 4.09 8.08
N SER A 118 6.27 4.48 7.06
CA SER A 118 5.99 5.88 6.73
C SER A 118 5.35 6.68 7.88
N THR A 119 4.66 5.98 8.79
CA THR A 119 3.98 6.58 9.96
C THR A 119 4.77 6.50 11.25
N THR A 120 5.90 5.77 11.29
CA THR A 120 6.72 5.62 12.50
C THR A 120 7.68 6.79 12.69
N ASP A 121 7.83 7.22 13.94
CA ASP A 121 8.85 8.16 14.36
C ASP A 121 9.59 7.58 15.58
N PRO A 122 10.91 7.37 15.50
CA PRO A 122 11.83 7.75 14.42
C PRO A 122 11.79 6.81 13.19
N CYS A 123 12.00 7.38 12.02
CA CYS A 123 12.16 6.62 10.78
C CYS A 123 13.57 6.01 10.68
N PHE A 124 13.80 5.13 9.69
CA PHE A 124 15.07 4.43 9.51
C PHE A 124 16.28 5.38 9.36
N VAL A 125 16.12 6.52 8.71
CA VAL A 125 17.19 7.52 8.56
C VAL A 125 17.58 8.10 9.91
N THR A 126 16.60 8.47 10.74
CA THR A 126 16.84 8.99 12.10
C THR A 126 17.53 7.92 12.97
N LEU A 127 17.08 6.67 12.88
CA LEU A 127 17.70 5.55 13.60
C LEU A 127 19.14 5.30 13.16
N ALA A 128 19.43 5.39 11.86
CA ALA A 128 20.76 5.23 11.31
C ALA A 128 21.71 6.36 11.74
N ASN A 129 21.26 7.62 11.65
CA ASN A 129 22.03 8.78 12.10
C ASN A 129 22.34 8.73 13.60
N ALA A 130 21.43 8.19 14.40
CA ALA A 130 21.65 7.99 15.84
C ALA A 130 22.53 6.77 16.17
N GLY A 131 22.94 5.97 15.19
CA GLY A 131 23.71 4.74 15.39
C GLY A 131 22.95 3.63 16.12
N LEU A 132 21.61 3.68 16.09
CA LEU A 132 20.75 2.68 16.76
C LEU A 132 20.50 1.45 15.90
N VAL A 133 20.69 1.56 14.59
CA VAL A 133 20.56 0.48 13.61
C VAL A 133 21.84 0.34 12.80
N GLN A 134 22.07 -0.83 12.24
CA GLN A 134 23.24 -1.16 11.42
C GLN A 134 22.79 -1.54 10.00
N PRO A 135 23.71 -1.43 9.00
CA PRO A 135 23.40 -1.86 7.65
C PRO A 135 22.98 -3.32 7.58
N ILE A 136 22.03 -3.63 6.71
CA ILE A 136 21.52 -4.98 6.53
C ILE A 136 22.07 -5.68 5.27
N ASP A 137 22.79 -4.96 4.42
CA ASP A 137 23.32 -5.44 3.12
C ASP A 137 24.06 -6.77 3.20
N ALA A 138 24.76 -7.04 4.30
CA ALA A 138 25.54 -8.26 4.47
C ALA A 138 24.70 -9.52 4.73
N TYR A 139 23.40 -9.37 5.05
CA TYR A 139 22.56 -10.45 5.55
C TYR A 139 21.37 -10.79 4.64
N ILE A 140 20.99 -9.89 3.72
CA ILE A 140 19.83 -10.06 2.86
C ILE A 140 20.18 -9.71 1.42
N ASP A 141 19.72 -10.52 0.46
CA ASP A 141 19.91 -10.30 -0.98
C ASP A 141 18.55 -10.14 -1.64
N TYR A 142 18.27 -8.95 -2.19
CA TYR A 142 17.03 -8.64 -2.91
C TYR A 142 17.01 -9.18 -4.36
N ASN A 143 17.96 -10.07 -4.72
CA ASN A 143 17.83 -10.92 -5.91
C ASN A 143 17.20 -12.29 -5.61
N GLU A 144 16.92 -12.61 -4.35
CA GLU A 144 16.16 -13.81 -3.99
C GLU A 144 14.72 -13.72 -4.49
N PRO A 145 14.12 -14.81 -5.00
CA PRO A 145 12.82 -14.78 -5.69
C PRO A 145 11.68 -14.12 -4.88
N GLU A 146 11.58 -14.39 -3.58
CA GLU A 146 10.56 -13.82 -2.71
C GLU A 146 10.74 -12.32 -2.42
N LEU A 147 11.89 -11.73 -2.75
CA LEU A 147 12.22 -10.32 -2.53
C LEU A 147 12.36 -9.52 -3.83
N LEU A 148 12.35 -10.18 -4.98
CA LEU A 148 12.75 -9.57 -6.25
C LEU A 148 11.88 -8.37 -6.63
N ASP A 149 10.57 -8.42 -6.40
CA ASP A 149 9.63 -7.33 -6.66
C ASP A 149 9.72 -6.18 -5.64
N LEU A 150 10.49 -6.37 -4.55
CA LEU A 150 10.81 -5.34 -3.55
C LEU A 150 12.15 -4.64 -3.80
N LYS A 151 12.90 -5.09 -4.79
CA LYS A 151 14.27 -4.60 -5.05
C LYS A 151 14.31 -3.10 -5.32
N SER A 152 13.38 -2.57 -6.10
CA SER A 152 13.30 -1.12 -6.38
C SER A 152 13.05 -0.29 -5.12
N VAL A 153 12.22 -0.79 -4.21
CA VAL A 153 11.95 -0.15 -2.91
C VAL A 153 13.20 -0.21 -2.02
N TYR A 154 13.89 -1.35 -2.00
CA TYR A 154 15.13 -1.51 -1.24
C TYR A 154 16.20 -0.54 -1.72
N GLU A 155 16.42 -0.46 -3.03
CA GLU A 155 17.40 0.45 -3.64
C GLU A 155 17.04 1.93 -3.39
N ALA A 156 15.77 2.30 -3.37
CA ALA A 156 15.33 3.64 -3.04
C ALA A 156 15.60 4.03 -1.57
N GLY A 157 15.74 3.06 -0.67
CA GLY A 157 16.04 3.24 0.76
C GLY A 157 17.53 3.42 1.07
N LEU A 158 18.39 3.64 0.07
CA LEU A 158 19.82 3.83 0.26
C LEU A 158 20.11 5.11 1.05
N TRP A 159 20.81 4.99 2.18
CA TRP A 159 21.23 6.11 3.02
C TRP A 159 22.74 6.03 3.32
N ASN A 160 23.47 7.10 3.02
CA ASN A 160 24.94 7.14 3.17
C ASN A 160 25.67 5.95 2.52
N GLY A 161 25.17 5.46 1.37
CA GLY A 161 25.74 4.36 0.63
C GLY A 161 25.50 2.97 1.20
N GLN A 162 24.57 2.80 2.14
CA GLN A 162 24.20 1.55 2.78
C GLN A 162 22.68 1.47 2.96
N HIS A 163 22.14 0.24 3.07
CA HIS A 163 20.72 0.04 3.35
C HIS A 163 20.51 -0.29 4.83
N TYR A 164 19.63 0.47 5.46
CA TYR A 164 19.25 0.30 6.86
C TYR A 164 17.82 -0.21 7.02
N LEU A 165 17.00 -0.11 5.97
CA LEU A 165 15.63 -0.60 5.91
C LEU A 165 15.57 -1.81 4.97
N ALA A 166 14.97 -2.89 5.45
CA ALA A 166 14.66 -4.09 4.67
C ALA A 166 13.13 -4.18 4.46
N PRO A 167 12.60 -3.77 3.30
CA PRO A 167 11.19 -3.94 2.98
C PRO A 167 10.83 -5.42 2.84
N TYR A 168 9.63 -5.79 3.26
CA TYR A 168 9.07 -7.14 3.12
C TYR A 168 7.76 -7.18 2.34
N ASP A 169 7.13 -6.02 2.14
CA ASP A 169 5.93 -5.83 1.34
C ASP A 169 5.97 -4.48 0.64
N ASN A 170 5.31 -4.38 -0.50
CA ASN A 170 5.08 -3.15 -1.23
C ASN A 170 3.62 -3.13 -1.68
N LYS A 171 2.88 -2.12 -1.26
CA LYS A 171 1.45 -1.98 -1.53
C LYS A 171 1.05 -0.51 -1.60
N PRO A 172 -0.04 -0.17 -2.30
CA PRO A 172 -0.57 1.18 -2.27
C PRO A 172 -0.87 1.62 -0.83
N VAL A 173 -0.68 2.90 -0.55
CA VAL A 173 -1.15 3.50 0.72
C VAL A 173 -2.66 3.41 0.82
N TYR A 174 -3.34 3.64 -0.30
CA TYR A 174 -4.79 3.68 -0.40
C TYR A 174 -5.31 2.83 -1.55
N TYR A 175 -6.53 2.32 -1.40
CA TYR A 175 -7.35 1.77 -2.46
C TYR A 175 -8.63 2.58 -2.61
N MET A 176 -9.19 2.61 -3.82
CA MET A 176 -10.57 3.00 -4.02
C MET A 176 -11.44 1.74 -3.96
N ILE A 177 -12.43 1.75 -3.07
CA ILE A 177 -13.51 0.75 -3.05
C ILE A 177 -14.82 1.39 -3.50
N TYR A 178 -15.70 0.59 -4.10
CA TYR A 178 -17.03 1.04 -4.50
C TYR A 178 -18.07 -0.04 -4.25
N ASN A 179 -19.31 0.38 -4.05
CA ASN A 179 -20.45 -0.52 -3.86
C ASN A 179 -21.12 -0.78 -5.22
N SER A 180 -20.86 -1.95 -5.82
CA SER A 180 -21.34 -2.30 -7.16
C SER A 180 -22.86 -2.23 -7.31
N LYS A 181 -23.62 -2.57 -6.23
CA LYS A 181 -25.08 -2.50 -6.24
C LYS A 181 -25.63 -1.09 -6.43
N LEU A 182 -24.98 -0.08 -5.85
CA LEU A 182 -25.42 1.31 -6.01
C LEU A 182 -25.21 1.80 -7.45
N PHE A 183 -24.13 1.37 -8.10
CA PHE A 183 -23.89 1.70 -9.50
C PHE A 183 -24.91 1.01 -10.43
N GLU A 184 -25.23 -0.26 -10.17
CA GLU A 184 -26.29 -0.98 -10.88
C GLU A 184 -27.67 -0.34 -10.65
N GLU A 185 -28.02 -0.04 -9.38
CA GLU A 185 -29.31 0.52 -9.00
C GLU A 185 -29.58 1.88 -9.65
N TYR A 186 -28.56 2.74 -9.70
CA TYR A 186 -28.70 4.09 -10.26
C TYR A 186 -28.29 4.21 -11.73
N GLY A 187 -27.79 3.12 -12.34
CA GLY A 187 -27.49 3.04 -13.76
C GLY A 187 -26.24 3.81 -14.19
N TYR A 188 -25.24 3.92 -13.31
CA TYR A 188 -23.95 4.51 -13.59
C TYR A 188 -22.92 3.45 -13.96
N GLU A 189 -21.96 3.81 -14.81
CA GLU A 189 -20.77 3.01 -15.02
C GLU A 189 -19.94 2.97 -13.75
N THR A 190 -19.39 1.80 -13.41
CA THR A 190 -18.56 1.62 -12.24
C THR A 190 -17.18 2.27 -12.41
N PRO A 191 -16.49 2.62 -11.31
CA PRO A 191 -15.09 3.05 -11.38
C PRO A 191 -14.17 2.04 -12.10
N TRP A 192 -14.46 0.74 -11.99
CA TRP A 192 -13.70 -0.31 -12.70
C TRP A 192 -13.91 -0.24 -14.22
N GLU A 193 -15.13 -0.10 -14.70
CA GLU A 193 -15.41 0.08 -16.13
C GLU A 193 -14.75 1.32 -16.71
N LEU A 194 -14.71 2.42 -15.94
CA LEU A 194 -13.99 3.64 -16.34
C LEU A 194 -12.47 3.42 -16.35
N TRP A 195 -11.94 2.65 -15.41
CA TRP A 195 -10.52 2.27 -15.39
C TRP A 195 -10.15 1.46 -16.65
N GLU A 196 -10.93 0.45 -16.99
CA GLU A 196 -10.72 -0.37 -18.20
C GLU A 196 -10.71 0.45 -19.50
N LYS A 197 -11.48 1.55 -19.53
CA LYS A 197 -11.51 2.49 -20.66
C LYS A 197 -10.36 3.51 -20.64
N GLY A 198 -9.60 3.60 -19.56
CA GLY A 198 -8.59 4.64 -19.34
C GLY A 198 -9.17 6.02 -19.00
N GLU A 199 -10.42 6.05 -18.52
CA GLU A 199 -11.19 7.27 -18.22
C GLU A 199 -11.32 7.52 -16.70
N TRP A 200 -10.78 6.63 -15.85
CA TRP A 200 -10.82 6.78 -14.40
C TRP A 200 -9.84 7.84 -13.91
N THR A 201 -10.29 9.09 -13.88
CA THR A 201 -9.51 10.29 -13.52
C THR A 201 -10.10 11.01 -12.30
N TRP A 202 -9.38 12.02 -11.78
CA TRP A 202 -9.93 12.91 -10.74
C TRP A 202 -11.26 13.54 -11.14
N ASP A 203 -11.40 13.91 -12.43
CA ASP A 203 -12.61 14.54 -12.93
C ASP A 203 -13.77 13.54 -12.96
N ALA A 204 -13.54 12.30 -13.40
CA ALA A 204 -14.54 11.23 -13.36
C ALA A 204 -14.96 10.89 -11.91
N PHE A 205 -13.99 10.79 -10.99
CA PHE A 205 -14.29 10.61 -9.57
C PHE A 205 -15.15 11.73 -8.99
N ARG A 206 -14.80 12.98 -9.32
CA ARG A 206 -15.55 14.16 -8.86
C ARG A 206 -16.97 14.18 -9.41
N GLU A 207 -17.16 13.89 -10.69
CA GLU A 207 -18.46 13.82 -11.36
C GLU A 207 -19.35 12.75 -10.72
N LEU A 208 -18.86 11.50 -10.64
CA LEU A 208 -19.59 10.41 -9.98
C LEU A 208 -19.90 10.71 -8.51
N ALA A 209 -18.95 11.29 -7.78
CA ALA A 209 -19.17 11.67 -6.39
C ALA A 209 -20.25 12.77 -6.23
N ALA A 210 -20.40 13.66 -7.20
CA ALA A 210 -21.44 14.67 -7.20
C ALA A 210 -22.81 14.05 -7.55
N GLU A 211 -22.88 13.26 -8.62
CA GLU A 211 -24.10 12.67 -9.13
C GLU A 211 -24.73 11.64 -8.19
N LEU A 212 -23.89 10.85 -7.50
CA LEU A 212 -24.34 9.84 -6.52
C LEU A 212 -24.63 10.42 -5.12
N ASN A 213 -24.67 11.75 -4.96
CA ASN A 213 -25.28 12.40 -3.79
C ASN A 213 -26.79 12.51 -3.98
N ILE A 214 -27.50 11.41 -3.73
CA ILE A 214 -28.93 11.28 -4.01
C ILE A 214 -29.74 11.48 -2.73
N THR A 215 -30.82 12.28 -2.82
CA THR A 215 -31.74 12.53 -1.72
C THR A 215 -33.13 12.00 -2.04
N ASP A 216 -33.90 11.66 -0.99
CA ASP A 216 -35.30 11.33 -1.09
C ASP A 216 -36.16 12.58 -1.27
N GLU A 217 -37.53 12.39 -1.29
CA GLU A 217 -38.51 13.46 -1.44
C GLU A 217 -38.48 14.47 -0.26
N ASN A 218 -37.93 14.09 0.89
CA ASN A 218 -37.81 14.94 2.07
C ASN A 218 -36.47 15.71 2.09
N GLY A 219 -35.56 15.40 1.18
CA GLY A 219 -34.20 15.98 1.12
C GLY A 219 -33.20 15.23 1.99
N ASP A 220 -33.53 14.06 2.53
CA ASP A 220 -32.64 13.21 3.28
C ASP A 220 -31.77 12.39 2.31
N TYR A 221 -30.44 12.31 2.57
CA TYR A 221 -29.54 11.53 1.72
C TYR A 221 -29.87 10.03 1.83
N ILE A 222 -30.10 9.40 0.68
CA ILE A 222 -30.23 7.95 0.51
C ILE A 222 -28.97 7.33 -0.11
N CYS A 223 -28.18 8.13 -0.81
CA CYS A 223 -26.85 7.76 -1.27
C CYS A 223 -25.88 8.94 -1.11
N TYR A 224 -24.66 8.65 -0.70
CA TYR A 224 -23.53 9.56 -0.67
C TYR A 224 -22.53 9.11 -1.71
N GLY A 225 -22.10 9.99 -2.61
CA GLY A 225 -21.13 9.65 -3.63
C GLY A 225 -19.79 9.19 -3.03
N THR A 226 -19.30 9.91 -2.01
CA THR A 226 -18.10 9.52 -1.26
C THR A 226 -18.05 10.20 0.10
N GLY A 227 -17.27 9.64 1.02
CA GLY A 227 -16.84 10.30 2.26
C GLY A 227 -15.48 10.95 2.12
N ALA A 228 -15.06 11.72 3.14
CA ALA A 228 -13.75 12.35 3.18
C ALA A 228 -12.64 11.29 3.11
N PRO A 229 -11.74 11.36 2.11
CA PRO A 229 -10.62 10.44 1.96
C PRO A 229 -9.47 10.80 2.90
N GLY A 230 -8.44 9.95 2.91
CA GLY A 230 -7.15 10.27 3.50
C GLY A 230 -6.42 11.39 2.76
N TYR A 231 -5.50 12.06 3.44
CA TYR A 231 -4.62 13.06 2.83
C TYR A 231 -3.69 12.40 1.80
N GLY A 232 -3.31 13.15 0.78
CA GLY A 232 -2.38 12.65 -0.25
C GLY A 232 -2.97 11.61 -1.20
N SER A 233 -4.25 11.27 -1.06
CA SER A 233 -4.85 10.20 -1.85
C SER A 233 -4.86 10.47 -3.36
N LEU A 234 -4.93 11.73 -3.79
CA LEU A 234 -4.80 12.10 -5.20
C LEU A 234 -3.37 12.47 -5.59
N THR A 235 -2.56 12.95 -4.63
CA THR A 235 -1.19 13.44 -4.89
C THR A 235 -0.29 12.33 -5.43
N GLY A 236 -0.46 11.09 -4.96
CA GLY A 236 0.30 9.93 -5.47
C GLY A 236 0.20 9.75 -6.98
N SER A 237 -0.98 9.98 -7.56
CA SER A 237 -1.19 9.83 -9.02
C SER A 237 -0.49 10.90 -9.86
N THR A 238 0.08 11.94 -9.22
CA THR A 238 0.94 12.92 -9.90
C THR A 238 2.38 12.43 -10.11
N GLY A 239 2.77 11.33 -9.47
CA GLY A 239 4.14 10.84 -9.50
C GLY A 239 5.11 11.63 -8.60
N VAL A 240 4.61 12.49 -7.71
CA VAL A 240 5.43 13.35 -6.84
C VAL A 240 5.13 13.08 -5.38
N ASP A 241 6.16 12.69 -4.60
CA ASP A 241 6.04 12.58 -3.13
C ASP A 241 6.23 13.94 -2.45
N TYR A 242 5.66 14.12 -1.26
CA TYR A 242 5.82 15.33 -0.44
C TYR A 242 7.26 15.55 -0.02
N VAL A 243 7.95 14.48 0.30
CA VAL A 243 9.37 14.47 0.64
C VAL A 243 10.03 13.31 -0.09
N ALA A 244 10.91 13.61 -1.00
CA ALA A 244 11.69 12.60 -1.73
C ALA A 244 13.14 12.57 -1.25
N LEU A 245 13.74 11.38 -1.15
CA LEU A 245 15.17 11.20 -0.99
C LEU A 245 15.80 11.05 -2.38
N LYS A 246 16.68 11.97 -2.75
CA LYS A 246 17.34 11.95 -4.05
C LYS A 246 18.80 12.30 -3.91
N ASP A 247 19.67 11.44 -4.41
CA ASP A 247 21.13 11.62 -4.37
C ASP A 247 21.67 11.91 -2.95
N GLY A 248 21.03 11.35 -1.92
CA GLY A 248 21.41 11.54 -0.52
C GLY A 248 20.91 12.85 0.12
N PHE A 249 20.00 13.57 -0.55
CA PHE A 249 19.39 14.79 -0.06
C PHE A 249 17.87 14.68 -0.05
N PHE A 250 17.23 15.31 0.94
CA PHE A 250 15.77 15.41 0.98
C PHE A 250 15.28 16.60 0.16
N GLU A 251 14.42 16.32 -0.82
CA GLU A 251 13.68 17.34 -1.55
C GLU A 251 12.34 17.60 -0.86
N ASN A 252 12.08 18.86 -0.53
CA ASN A 252 10.78 19.32 -0.01
C ASN A 252 9.88 19.70 -1.17
N ASN A 253 8.90 18.84 -1.48
CA ASN A 253 7.96 19.00 -2.59
C ASN A 253 6.62 19.62 -2.17
N LEU A 254 6.46 20.08 -0.94
CA LEU A 254 5.18 20.67 -0.48
C LEU A 254 4.69 21.83 -1.35
N THR A 255 5.62 22.55 -2.01
CA THR A 255 5.29 23.64 -2.94
C THR A 255 5.37 23.24 -4.41
N HIS A 256 5.60 21.93 -4.70
CA HIS A 256 5.62 21.46 -6.08
C HIS A 256 4.26 21.68 -6.74
N PRO A 257 4.18 22.20 -8.00
CA PRO A 257 2.92 22.53 -8.65
C PRO A 257 1.90 21.40 -8.68
N ASP A 258 2.35 20.15 -8.87
CA ASP A 258 1.48 18.98 -8.90
C ASP A 258 0.90 18.66 -7.50
N VAL A 259 1.69 18.76 -6.45
CA VAL A 259 1.23 18.59 -5.05
C VAL A 259 0.19 19.68 -4.72
N VAL A 260 0.51 20.93 -5.04
CA VAL A 260 -0.41 22.06 -4.83
C VAL A 260 -1.73 21.85 -5.57
N ARG A 261 -1.68 21.35 -6.80
CA ARG A 261 -2.86 21.09 -7.63
C ARG A 261 -3.71 19.97 -7.06
N ALA A 262 -3.10 18.83 -6.70
CA ALA A 262 -3.81 17.66 -6.18
C ALA A 262 -4.49 17.97 -4.84
N GLU A 263 -3.77 18.60 -3.91
CA GLU A 263 -4.29 18.93 -2.59
C GLU A 263 -5.43 19.97 -2.65
N ASN A 264 -5.27 21.00 -3.48
CA ASN A 264 -6.34 21.98 -3.67
C ASN A 264 -7.55 21.37 -4.36
N TYR A 265 -7.36 20.42 -5.30
CA TYR A 265 -8.48 19.73 -5.97
C TYR A 265 -9.37 19.01 -4.95
N LEU A 266 -8.78 18.23 -4.07
CA LEU A 266 -9.50 17.50 -3.03
C LEU A 266 -10.14 18.45 -2.00
N ASN A 267 -9.44 19.49 -1.58
CA ASN A 267 -9.98 20.51 -0.67
C ASN A 267 -11.16 21.28 -1.30
N ASP A 268 -11.11 21.56 -2.60
CA ASP A 268 -12.22 22.15 -3.34
C ASP A 268 -13.45 21.22 -3.34
N MET A 269 -13.30 19.94 -3.56
CA MET A 269 -14.41 18.96 -3.47
C MET A 269 -15.05 18.93 -2.07
N LEU A 270 -14.24 19.11 -1.02
CA LEU A 270 -14.71 19.11 0.38
C LEU A 270 -15.45 20.41 0.75
N PHE A 271 -14.95 21.56 0.36
CA PHE A 271 -15.34 22.84 0.96
C PHE A 271 -15.93 23.85 -0.03
N LYS A 272 -15.42 23.92 -1.26
CA LYS A 272 -15.87 24.91 -2.25
C LYS A 272 -17.06 24.38 -3.05
N ASP A 273 -16.96 23.17 -3.56
CA ASP A 273 -17.98 22.56 -4.39
C ASP A 273 -19.00 21.80 -3.53
N ASP A 274 -18.61 21.53 -2.28
CA ASP A 274 -19.42 20.82 -1.30
C ASP A 274 -19.93 19.46 -1.82
N ILE A 275 -19.10 18.74 -2.59
CA ILE A 275 -19.43 17.43 -3.16
C ILE A 275 -19.33 16.35 -2.08
N ILE A 276 -18.25 16.36 -1.29
CA ILE A 276 -18.06 15.39 -0.22
C ILE A 276 -18.89 15.77 0.99
N LYS A 277 -20.03 15.09 1.19
CA LYS A 277 -21.00 15.40 2.26
C LYS A 277 -20.59 14.81 3.61
N ILE A 278 -19.94 13.67 3.64
CA ILE A 278 -19.42 13.04 4.85
C ILE A 278 -18.00 13.58 5.09
N LYS A 279 -17.90 14.71 5.81
CA LYS A 279 -16.63 15.44 5.97
C LYS A 279 -15.71 14.89 7.09
N ALA A 280 -16.29 14.13 8.02
CA ALA A 280 -15.50 13.52 9.09
C ALA A 280 -14.73 12.33 8.56
N GLN A 281 -13.39 12.34 8.72
CA GLN A 281 -12.56 11.20 8.37
C GLN A 281 -13.04 9.94 9.12
N GLY A 282 -13.24 8.84 8.38
CA GLY A 282 -13.81 7.60 8.93
C GLY A 282 -15.32 7.63 9.18
N GLY A 283 -15.99 8.78 9.05
CA GLY A 283 -17.45 8.89 9.22
C GLY A 283 -18.27 8.10 8.20
N TRP A 284 -17.66 7.79 7.05
CA TRP A 284 -18.26 7.00 5.99
C TRP A 284 -18.66 5.58 6.43
N ARG A 285 -17.98 4.97 7.40
CA ARG A 285 -18.23 3.59 7.87
C ARG A 285 -19.66 3.35 8.31
N ASN A 286 -20.23 4.30 9.04
CA ASN A 286 -21.61 4.20 9.52
C ASN A 286 -22.64 4.20 8.36
N TYR A 287 -22.32 4.82 7.24
CA TYR A 287 -23.16 4.87 6.06
C TYR A 287 -22.89 3.71 5.11
N TRP A 288 -21.62 3.26 5.03
CA TRP A 288 -21.23 2.09 4.24
C TRP A 288 -21.97 0.83 4.67
N ASN A 289 -22.03 0.54 5.98
CA ASN A 289 -22.77 -0.60 6.55
C ASN A 289 -24.27 -0.56 6.27
N ARG A 290 -24.78 0.60 5.88
CA ARG A 290 -26.18 0.79 5.48
C ARG A 290 -26.38 0.77 3.97
N GLY A 291 -25.34 0.49 3.22
CA GLY A 291 -25.35 0.50 1.76
C GLY A 291 -25.58 1.89 1.17
N MET A 292 -25.13 2.96 1.83
CA MET A 292 -25.42 4.34 1.44
C MET A 292 -24.20 5.11 0.92
N VAL A 293 -23.06 4.49 0.71
CA VAL A 293 -21.86 5.14 0.17
C VAL A 293 -21.46 4.44 -1.13
N ALA A 294 -21.38 5.20 -2.21
CA ALA A 294 -21.09 4.65 -3.53
C ALA A 294 -19.62 4.31 -3.70
N MET A 295 -18.72 5.22 -3.29
CA MET A 295 -17.27 5.08 -3.42
C MET A 295 -16.56 5.53 -2.15
N GLN A 296 -15.41 4.94 -1.84
CA GLN A 296 -14.57 5.39 -0.72
C GLN A 296 -13.10 5.08 -0.95
N ILE A 297 -12.25 6.08 -0.73
CA ILE A 297 -10.79 5.87 -0.62
C ILE A 297 -10.50 5.39 0.81
N ILE A 298 -9.90 4.22 0.94
CA ILE A 298 -9.57 3.58 2.21
C ILE A 298 -8.07 3.33 2.34
N ASP A 299 -7.57 3.28 3.57
CA ASP A 299 -6.21 2.81 3.85
C ASP A 299 -6.07 1.32 3.47
N SER A 300 -4.95 0.93 2.91
CA SER A 300 -4.74 -0.45 2.40
C SER A 300 -4.94 -1.55 3.45
N TRP A 301 -4.60 -1.29 4.72
CA TRP A 301 -4.81 -2.26 5.80
C TRP A 301 -6.28 -2.60 6.04
N MET A 302 -7.21 -1.73 5.62
CA MET A 302 -8.64 -1.91 5.84
C MET A 302 -9.24 -3.02 4.98
N LEU A 303 -8.63 -3.39 3.86
CA LEU A 303 -9.12 -4.49 3.01
C LEU A 303 -9.23 -5.83 3.78
N LYS A 304 -8.30 -6.08 4.70
CA LYS A 304 -8.30 -7.28 5.55
C LYS A 304 -8.64 -6.99 7.01
N GLY A 305 -8.50 -5.75 7.46
CA GLY A 305 -8.64 -5.36 8.86
C GLY A 305 -9.92 -4.62 9.23
N SER A 306 -10.83 -4.34 8.28
CA SER A 306 -12.09 -3.64 8.54
C SER A 306 -13.29 -4.57 8.41
N ALA A 307 -14.11 -4.64 9.45
CA ALA A 307 -15.33 -5.45 9.44
C ALA A 307 -16.32 -5.00 8.35
N GLU A 308 -16.37 -3.69 8.08
CA GLU A 308 -17.24 -3.12 7.06
C GLU A 308 -16.85 -3.58 5.65
N VAL A 309 -15.55 -3.63 5.37
CA VAL A 309 -15.02 -4.08 4.08
C VAL A 309 -15.18 -5.59 3.94
N SER A 310 -14.84 -6.36 4.98
CA SER A 310 -15.02 -7.82 4.98
C SER A 310 -16.47 -8.23 4.76
N GLN A 311 -17.43 -7.51 5.36
CA GLN A 311 -18.84 -7.76 5.12
C GLN A 311 -19.22 -7.54 3.65
N ALA A 312 -18.78 -6.44 3.04
CA ALA A 312 -19.08 -6.14 1.65
C ALA A 312 -18.45 -7.15 0.67
N ILE A 313 -17.27 -7.70 1.01
CA ILE A 313 -16.64 -8.80 0.27
C ILE A 313 -17.54 -10.04 0.32
N GLN A 314 -17.95 -10.47 1.53
CA GLN A 314 -18.80 -11.65 1.72
C GLN A 314 -20.18 -11.50 1.06
N GLU A 315 -20.71 -10.29 0.99
CA GLU A 315 -21.98 -9.97 0.32
C GLU A 315 -21.83 -9.85 -1.22
N GLY A 316 -20.62 -9.89 -1.76
CA GLY A 316 -20.32 -9.74 -3.19
C GLY A 316 -20.68 -8.35 -3.74
N THR A 317 -20.64 -7.33 -2.89
CA THR A 317 -21.01 -5.95 -3.25
C THR A 317 -19.81 -5.02 -3.39
N LEU A 318 -18.63 -5.47 -2.97
CA LEU A 318 -17.39 -4.71 -3.06
C LEU A 318 -16.79 -4.80 -4.46
N GLY A 319 -16.45 -3.66 -5.04
CA GLY A 319 -15.46 -3.56 -6.12
C GLY A 319 -14.23 -2.80 -5.65
N ILE A 320 -13.08 -3.12 -6.26
CA ILE A 320 -11.80 -2.46 -5.99
C ILE A 320 -11.27 -1.90 -7.31
N VAL A 321 -10.71 -0.70 -7.26
CA VAL A 321 -10.10 -0.06 -8.42
C VAL A 321 -8.89 0.74 -7.98
N PRO A 322 -7.87 0.97 -8.86
CA PRO A 322 -6.83 1.95 -8.61
C PRO A 322 -7.41 3.32 -8.19
N LEU A 323 -6.62 4.13 -7.49
CA LEU A 323 -7.03 5.50 -7.21
C LEU A 323 -7.30 6.28 -8.52
N PRO A 324 -8.17 7.30 -8.49
CA PRO A 324 -8.38 8.15 -9.66
C PRO A 324 -7.07 8.77 -10.13
N GLN A 325 -6.78 8.65 -11.43
CA GLN A 325 -5.52 9.11 -11.99
C GLN A 325 -5.53 10.61 -12.29
N ASP A 326 -4.35 11.22 -12.24
CA ASP A 326 -4.16 12.61 -12.63
C ASP A 326 -4.59 12.84 -14.08
N PRO A 327 -5.59 13.70 -14.38
CA PRO A 327 -6.08 13.91 -15.75
C PRO A 327 -5.03 14.48 -16.70
N GLN A 328 -3.94 15.07 -16.18
CA GLN A 328 -2.83 15.58 -16.99
C GLN A 328 -1.78 14.51 -17.32
N LYS A 329 -1.78 13.36 -16.63
CA LYS A 329 -0.74 12.33 -16.72
C LYS A 329 -1.30 10.93 -16.97
N VAL A 330 -2.61 10.75 -16.94
CA VAL A 330 -3.26 9.46 -17.09
C VAL A 330 -2.81 8.72 -18.36
N GLN A 331 -2.49 7.44 -18.20
CA GLN A 331 -2.22 6.51 -19.27
C GLN A 331 -3.09 5.26 -19.04
N PRO A 332 -3.78 4.76 -20.05
CA PRO A 332 -4.63 3.58 -19.90
C PRO A 332 -3.86 2.38 -19.35
N GLY A 333 -4.38 1.76 -18.31
CA GLY A 333 -3.79 0.60 -17.65
C GLY A 333 -2.56 0.88 -16.77
N VAL A 334 -2.16 2.13 -16.60
CA VAL A 334 -1.02 2.52 -15.74
C VAL A 334 -1.54 3.09 -14.44
N ASN A 335 -1.27 2.39 -13.32
CA ASN A 335 -1.64 2.81 -11.97
C ASN A 335 -0.49 3.60 -11.33
N VAL A 336 -0.62 4.93 -11.26
CA VAL A 336 0.33 5.78 -10.55
C VAL A 336 -0.25 6.15 -9.20
N THR A 337 0.41 5.75 -8.12
CA THR A 337 -0.03 6.03 -6.75
C THR A 337 1.16 5.98 -5.78
N TYR A 338 0.94 6.31 -4.50
CA TYR A 338 1.94 6.07 -3.48
C TYR A 338 2.01 4.59 -3.09
N ALA A 339 3.23 4.04 -3.05
CA ALA A 339 3.51 2.81 -2.33
C ALA A 339 3.85 3.15 -0.87
N GLN A 340 3.20 2.48 0.05
CA GLN A 340 3.62 2.49 1.46
C GLN A 340 4.87 1.63 1.59
N SER A 341 6.00 2.30 1.70
CA SER A 341 7.28 1.63 1.88
C SER A 341 7.64 1.62 3.36
N GLY A 342 7.71 0.44 3.90
CA GLY A 342 8.12 0.17 5.26
C GLY A 342 8.81 -1.18 5.33
N GLY A 343 9.43 -1.47 6.45
CA GLY A 343 10.16 -2.70 6.65
C GLY A 343 10.75 -2.78 8.05
N PHE A 344 11.78 -3.60 8.18
CA PHE A 344 12.52 -3.73 9.42
C PHE A 344 13.92 -3.14 9.28
N CYS A 345 14.38 -2.52 10.35
CA CYS A 345 15.78 -2.15 10.53
C CYS A 345 16.46 -3.16 11.44
N LEU A 346 17.69 -3.55 11.10
CA LEU A 346 18.55 -4.39 11.93
C LEU A 346 19.14 -3.53 13.05
N VAL A 347 18.82 -3.84 14.31
CA VAL A 347 19.27 -3.03 15.45
C VAL A 347 20.79 -3.20 15.65
N GLN A 348 21.46 -2.11 16.02
CA GLN A 348 22.89 -2.16 16.33
C GLN A 348 23.15 -3.07 17.52
N GLY A 349 23.96 -4.11 17.30
CA GLY A 349 24.26 -5.13 18.30
C GLY A 349 23.28 -6.29 18.37
N ALA A 350 22.40 -6.44 17.36
CA ALA A 350 21.57 -7.63 17.18
C ALA A 350 22.39 -8.92 17.30
N GLN A 351 21.85 -9.90 18.01
CA GLN A 351 22.57 -11.14 18.32
C GLN A 351 22.45 -12.20 17.21
N ASN A 352 21.36 -12.15 16.43
CA ASN A 352 21.02 -13.15 15.42
C ASN A 352 20.67 -12.49 14.06
N PRO A 353 21.60 -11.75 13.42
CA PRO A 353 21.29 -10.99 12.22
C PRO A 353 20.90 -11.86 11.01
N GLU A 354 21.47 -13.07 10.88
CA GLU A 354 21.09 -14.02 9.84
C GLU A 354 19.66 -14.54 10.04
N ALA A 355 19.28 -14.80 11.30
CA ALA A 355 17.92 -15.21 11.64
C ALA A 355 16.93 -14.05 11.41
N ALA A 356 17.31 -12.82 11.74
CA ALA A 356 16.54 -11.62 11.48
C ALA A 356 16.26 -11.45 9.98
N ALA A 357 17.28 -11.60 9.13
CA ALA A 357 17.13 -11.55 7.68
C ALA A 357 16.23 -12.69 7.15
N ALA A 358 16.40 -13.92 7.66
CA ALA A 358 15.53 -15.04 7.32
C ALA A 358 14.07 -14.79 7.70
N PHE A 359 13.81 -14.13 8.84
CA PHE A 359 12.45 -13.78 9.23
C PHE A 359 11.82 -12.73 8.28
N ILE A 360 12.56 -11.72 7.85
CA ILE A 360 12.10 -10.75 6.84
C ILE A 360 11.73 -11.48 5.54
N ARG A 361 12.59 -12.40 5.09
CA ARG A 361 12.33 -13.25 3.92
C ARG A 361 11.08 -14.12 4.11
N THR A 362 10.86 -14.64 5.33
CA THR A 362 9.66 -15.45 5.66
C THR A 362 8.37 -14.64 5.50
N ILE A 363 8.35 -13.38 5.94
CA ILE A 363 7.20 -12.51 5.74
C ILE A 363 6.96 -12.28 4.23
N ALA A 364 8.00 -11.96 3.48
CA ALA A 364 7.89 -11.78 2.04
C ALA A 364 7.42 -13.07 1.34
N TYR A 365 7.93 -14.21 1.76
CA TYR A 365 7.55 -15.54 1.27
C TYR A 365 6.05 -15.79 1.49
N SER A 366 5.54 -15.57 2.70
CA SER A 366 4.13 -15.86 3.04
C SER A 366 3.11 -15.06 2.21
N HIS A 367 3.53 -14.00 1.54
CA HIS A 367 2.67 -13.22 0.65
C HIS A 367 2.68 -13.72 -0.81
N ARG A 368 3.58 -14.62 -1.17
CA ARG A 368 3.86 -15.00 -2.56
C ARG A 368 3.84 -16.50 -2.83
N TYR A 369 4.03 -17.29 -1.79
CA TYR A 369 4.15 -18.75 -1.88
C TYR A 369 3.20 -19.44 -0.92
N PRO A 370 2.68 -20.61 -1.28
CA PRO A 370 1.91 -21.42 -0.37
C PRO A 370 2.76 -21.90 0.83
N GLU A 371 2.10 -22.23 1.93
CA GLU A 371 2.73 -22.84 3.08
C GLU A 371 3.34 -24.20 2.72
N VAL A 372 4.20 -24.73 3.60
CA VAL A 372 4.90 -25.99 3.32
C VAL A 372 3.90 -27.14 3.18
N GLY A 373 3.85 -27.74 1.99
CA GLY A 373 2.95 -28.84 1.69
C GLY A 373 1.60 -28.43 1.10
N GLU A 374 1.35 -27.13 0.94
CA GLU A 374 0.19 -26.57 0.26
C GLU A 374 0.51 -26.21 -1.18
N THR A 375 -0.54 -25.89 -1.93
CA THR A 375 -0.49 -25.49 -3.33
C THR A 375 -1.06 -24.08 -3.51
N TYR A 376 -0.92 -23.48 -4.69
CA TYR A 376 -1.55 -22.20 -5.00
C TYR A 376 -3.08 -22.31 -5.06
N GLU A 377 -3.63 -23.48 -5.35
CA GLU A 377 -5.05 -23.78 -5.27
C GLU A 377 -5.55 -23.74 -3.82
N ASP A 378 -4.74 -24.19 -2.86
CA ASP A 378 -5.07 -24.09 -1.43
C ASP A 378 -5.08 -22.62 -0.98
N MET A 379 -4.08 -21.82 -1.38
CA MET A 379 -4.06 -20.37 -1.13
C MET A 379 -5.29 -19.67 -1.75
N LEU A 380 -5.68 -20.04 -2.96
CA LEU A 380 -6.86 -19.47 -3.60
C LEU A 380 -8.14 -19.87 -2.86
N ALA A 381 -8.23 -21.11 -2.38
CA ALA A 381 -9.37 -21.57 -1.60
C ALA A 381 -9.57 -20.77 -0.32
N GLU A 382 -8.49 -20.36 0.37
CA GLU A 382 -8.59 -19.45 1.53
C GLU A 382 -9.17 -18.08 1.16
N TRP A 383 -8.77 -17.49 0.03
CA TRP A 383 -9.38 -16.25 -0.46
C TRP A 383 -10.87 -16.43 -0.72
N HIS A 384 -11.28 -17.54 -1.33
CA HIS A 384 -12.69 -17.83 -1.59
C HIS A 384 -13.50 -18.05 -0.29
N GLU A 385 -12.91 -18.69 0.74
CA GLU A 385 -13.53 -18.83 2.06
C GLU A 385 -13.80 -17.47 2.72
N ASP A 386 -12.92 -16.51 2.51
CA ASP A 386 -13.09 -15.12 2.95
C ASP A 386 -14.08 -14.31 2.07
N GLY A 387 -14.63 -14.91 1.01
CA GLY A 387 -15.64 -14.31 0.13
C GLY A 387 -15.09 -13.62 -1.13
N TRP A 388 -13.77 -13.69 -1.38
CA TRP A 388 -13.15 -13.09 -2.57
C TRP A 388 -13.50 -13.90 -3.82
N SER A 389 -14.07 -13.26 -4.82
CA SER A 389 -14.22 -13.85 -6.16
C SER A 389 -12.95 -13.64 -7.00
N ASN A 390 -12.78 -14.44 -8.07
CA ASN A 390 -11.65 -14.27 -9.00
C ASN A 390 -11.63 -12.88 -9.63
N ASP A 391 -12.78 -12.31 -9.96
CA ASP A 391 -12.87 -10.95 -10.50
C ASP A 391 -12.44 -9.89 -9.48
N LEU A 392 -12.82 -10.05 -8.20
CA LEU A 392 -12.40 -9.15 -7.14
C LEU A 392 -10.90 -9.27 -6.86
N LEU A 393 -10.35 -10.49 -6.90
CA LEU A 393 -8.90 -10.73 -6.79
C LEU A 393 -8.14 -10.10 -7.96
N TYR A 394 -8.67 -10.19 -9.18
CA TYR A 394 -8.10 -9.53 -10.35
C TYR A 394 -8.08 -8.00 -10.17
N GLN A 395 -9.20 -7.40 -9.78
CA GLN A 395 -9.28 -5.97 -9.47
C GLN A 395 -8.27 -5.55 -8.39
N TYR A 396 -8.18 -6.34 -7.33
CA TYR A 396 -7.23 -6.12 -6.24
C TYR A 396 -5.78 -6.16 -6.72
N GLN A 397 -5.40 -7.13 -7.54
CA GLN A 397 -4.03 -7.23 -8.06
C GLN A 397 -3.69 -6.08 -9.02
N VAL A 398 -4.62 -5.67 -9.87
CA VAL A 398 -4.44 -4.49 -10.73
C VAL A 398 -4.27 -3.22 -9.88
N ALA A 399 -5.08 -3.06 -8.83
CA ALA A 399 -4.95 -1.92 -7.93
C ALA A 399 -3.67 -1.97 -7.08
N ARG A 400 -3.14 -3.17 -6.85
CA ARG A 400 -1.89 -3.41 -6.11
C ARG A 400 -0.64 -3.37 -6.98
N ASP A 401 -0.77 -3.34 -8.30
CA ASP A 401 0.39 -3.33 -9.20
C ASP A 401 1.34 -2.17 -8.87
N VAL A 402 2.58 -2.53 -8.51
CA VAL A 402 3.58 -1.61 -7.94
C VAL A 402 4.55 -1.05 -8.96
N GLU A 403 4.46 -1.44 -10.22
CA GLU A 403 5.46 -1.10 -11.24
C GLU A 403 5.62 0.43 -11.41
N ASN A 404 4.52 1.18 -11.30
CA ASN A 404 4.51 2.62 -11.48
C ASN A 404 4.27 3.40 -10.18
N MET A 405 4.41 2.75 -9.03
CA MET A 405 4.18 3.41 -7.75
C MET A 405 5.33 4.32 -7.35
N VAL A 406 4.97 5.45 -6.77
CA VAL A 406 5.92 6.36 -6.12
C VAL A 406 6.27 5.80 -4.74
N THR A 407 7.51 5.38 -4.57
CA THR A 407 7.99 4.91 -3.26
C THR A 407 7.99 6.05 -2.27
N SER A 408 7.17 5.96 -1.22
CA SER A 408 7.09 6.93 -0.15
C SER A 408 7.50 6.29 1.19
N PHE A 409 8.57 6.77 1.77
CA PHE A 409 8.99 6.37 3.12
C PHE A 409 8.37 7.25 4.21
N GLY A 410 7.72 8.34 3.83
CA GLY A 410 7.08 9.29 4.73
C GLY A 410 8.02 9.99 5.71
N TYR A 411 9.13 9.38 6.08
CA TYR A 411 10.19 9.90 6.96
C TYR A 411 9.70 10.55 8.27
N GLY A 412 8.53 10.12 8.78
CA GLY A 412 7.86 10.75 9.91
C GLY A 412 7.28 12.14 9.61
N PHE A 413 7.54 12.70 8.43
CA PHE A 413 7.23 14.08 8.05
C PHE A 413 5.73 14.38 8.09
N MET A 414 4.90 13.47 7.61
CA MET A 414 3.45 13.68 7.50
C MET A 414 2.77 13.73 8.87
N SER A 415 3.21 12.90 9.82
CA SER A 415 2.66 12.88 11.18
C SER A 415 3.19 14.04 12.02
N THR A 416 4.48 14.35 11.94
CA THR A 416 5.14 15.43 12.69
C THR A 416 4.57 16.80 12.31
N HIS A 417 4.33 17.05 11.01
CA HIS A 417 3.84 18.35 10.53
C HIS A 417 2.33 18.43 10.38
N ARG A 418 1.61 17.39 10.78
CA ARG A 418 0.14 17.34 10.71
C ARG A 418 -0.41 17.70 9.33
N VAL A 419 0.25 17.29 8.26
CA VAL A 419 -0.20 17.56 6.89
C VAL A 419 -1.63 17.03 6.68
N TRP A 420 -1.98 15.94 7.35
CA TRP A 420 -3.33 15.39 7.38
C TRP A 420 -4.42 16.37 7.88
N VAL A 421 -4.05 17.39 8.68
CA VAL A 421 -4.99 18.40 9.17
C VAL A 421 -5.51 19.28 8.04
N PHE A 422 -4.78 19.39 6.92
CA PHE A 422 -5.21 20.22 5.80
C PHE A 422 -6.60 19.86 5.28
N LEU A 423 -6.94 18.57 5.23
CA LEU A 423 -8.28 18.14 4.79
C LEU A 423 -9.38 18.39 5.84
N ALA A 424 -9.03 18.77 7.04
CA ALA A 424 -10.01 19.14 8.08
C ALA A 424 -10.28 20.66 8.13
N ILE A 425 -9.56 21.47 7.35
CA ILE A 425 -9.67 22.91 7.34
C ILE A 425 -9.99 23.46 5.95
N GLN A 426 -10.86 24.44 5.90
CA GLN A 426 -11.16 25.17 4.67
C GLN A 426 -10.06 26.19 4.40
N ASN A 427 -9.02 25.81 3.65
CA ASN A 427 -7.90 26.66 3.29
C ASN A 427 -7.33 26.21 1.94
N ASN A 428 -6.50 27.02 1.29
CA ASN A 428 -5.71 26.54 0.17
C ASN A 428 -4.37 25.96 0.64
N TRP A 429 -3.84 25.03 -0.12
CA TRP A 429 -2.62 24.31 0.19
C TRP A 429 -1.41 25.23 0.39
N THR A 430 -1.24 26.23 -0.49
CA THR A 430 -0.12 27.17 -0.41
C THR A 430 -0.10 27.92 0.92
N THR A 431 -1.25 28.45 1.36
CA THR A 431 -1.36 29.13 2.66
C THR A 431 -1.08 28.18 3.83
N PHE A 432 -1.56 26.94 3.74
CA PHE A 432 -1.28 25.93 4.75
C PHE A 432 0.21 25.63 4.85
N VAL A 433 0.87 25.37 3.71
CA VAL A 433 2.32 25.06 3.64
C VAL A 433 3.15 26.21 4.20
N GLU A 434 2.81 27.48 3.89
CA GLU A 434 3.51 28.62 4.48
C GLU A 434 3.45 28.61 6.02
N SER A 435 2.34 28.15 6.60
CA SER A 435 2.20 28.08 8.07
C SER A 435 3.07 27.02 8.73
N ILE A 436 3.43 25.96 8.01
CA ILE A 436 4.25 24.85 8.53
C ILE A 436 5.70 24.89 8.01
N ARG A 437 6.02 25.78 7.08
CA ARG A 437 7.33 25.84 6.41
C ARG A 437 8.54 25.80 7.36
N PRO A 438 8.63 26.64 8.41
CA PRO A 438 9.80 26.65 9.28
C PRO A 438 10.03 25.28 9.95
N LEU A 439 8.93 24.67 10.41
CA LEU A 439 8.97 23.36 11.03
C LEU A 439 9.36 22.25 10.05
N ALA A 440 8.82 22.31 8.81
CA ALA A 440 9.16 21.37 7.74
C ALA A 440 10.65 21.43 7.38
N GLU A 441 11.19 22.63 7.22
CA GLU A 441 12.62 22.81 6.91
C GLU A 441 13.53 22.37 8.05
N GLU A 442 13.12 22.54 9.31
CA GLU A 442 13.87 22.08 10.47
C GLU A 442 13.91 20.55 10.50
N SER A 443 12.78 19.88 10.33
CA SER A 443 12.75 18.40 10.31
C SER A 443 13.58 17.80 9.19
N LEU A 444 13.62 18.40 8.02
CA LEU A 444 14.48 17.92 6.94
C LEU A 444 15.96 18.07 7.26
N ARG A 445 16.35 19.14 7.96
CA ARG A 445 17.71 19.31 8.48
C ARG A 445 18.06 18.26 9.54
N GLU A 446 17.14 17.97 10.45
CA GLU A 446 17.32 16.90 11.43
C GLU A 446 17.48 15.53 10.78
N LEU A 447 16.67 15.21 9.76
CA LEU A 447 16.81 13.99 8.97
C LEU A 447 18.19 13.89 8.30
N MET A 448 18.76 15.00 7.85
CA MET A 448 20.11 15.05 7.27
C MET A 448 21.23 15.00 8.32
N GLY A 449 20.89 14.98 9.61
CA GLY A 449 21.87 15.02 10.70
C GLY A 449 22.51 16.40 10.93
N GLU A 450 21.95 17.46 10.33
CA GLU A 450 22.35 18.83 10.55
C GLU A 450 21.66 19.33 11.81
N THR A 451 22.30 19.17 12.98
CA THR A 451 21.81 19.77 14.21
C THR A 451 21.88 21.29 14.12
N THR A 452 20.73 21.95 14.14
CA THR A 452 20.68 23.38 14.45
C THR A 452 21.16 23.55 15.88
N LEU A 453 22.35 24.16 16.04
CA LEU A 453 22.71 24.75 17.33
C LEU A 453 21.64 25.80 17.59
N ALA A 454 20.85 25.60 18.65
CA ALA A 454 19.99 26.63 19.18
C ALA A 454 20.89 27.82 19.51
N GLU A 455 20.70 28.95 18.81
CA GLU A 455 21.26 30.24 19.20
C GLU A 455 20.56 30.76 20.45
#